data_65b8f57a3a53df9da51459c3a08e7958
#
_entry.id   65b8f57a3a53df9da51459c3a08e7958
#
_cell.length_a   1.000
_cell.length_b   1.000
_cell.length_c   1.000
_cell.angle_alpha   90.00
_cell.angle_beta   90.00
_cell.angle_gamma   90.00
#
_symmetry.space_group_name_H-M   'P 1'
#
loop_
_entity.id
_entity.type
_entity.pdbx_description
1 polymer ?
#
loop_
_entity_poly.entity_id
_entity_poly.type
_entity_poly.pdbx_seq_one_letter_code
_entity_poly.pdbx_strand_id
1 'polypeptide(L)'
;MSQTKCSSPSGQNGGGGNLTWWQLSLMGIGCTIGTGYFLGSSIGIMMTGPSIVISFVLAALGTYIVFNVLAKMTAEDPQKGSFCAYAKKAFGHWAGFSCGWNYWLSNILVMGSQLTALSILSRFWFEQVPLWVFASGYAILAIIVVLTGTDGFDKVENILAVVKVAAILMFIIIAGATLLGWLDGDVKKPGLPDSTGDFFHDGFPGFWSSLIYAFYAFGGIEVIGLMAMQLKKKEDGPKAGKVMMFVLAAIYVVSMGLAVTMVFQGAFDDKESPFVTALDDYHLPFFPHVFNGAIIIAGFSTMTASLFGVTKLLCTMSEDGDAPLLFSKKTKKLKDLPLASLGLGAAGLLASIITALLMPGKIYEYITTAAGILLLYNWLFIIISSLKVLKQKIWSKVFSVVGLLLILASISGTLAEKTIRPGFYVSILLAVIIGIVAFFMRKVWKRTETS
;
A
#
# COMPACT_ATOMS: atom_id res chain seq x y z
N MET A 1 -25.45 -19.05 23.43
CA MET A 1 -25.29 -17.72 22.79
C MET A 1 -24.52 -17.92 21.48
N SER A 2 -25.20 -17.80 20.35
CA SER A 2 -24.64 -18.03 19.03
C SER A 2 -23.60 -16.94 18.72
N GLN A 3 -22.32 -17.32 18.66
CA GLN A 3 -21.25 -16.44 18.23
C GLN A 3 -21.32 -16.29 16.70
N THR A 4 -21.70 -15.13 16.22
CA THR A 4 -21.65 -14.79 14.80
C THR A 4 -20.18 -14.55 14.42
N LYS A 5 -19.58 -15.47 13.65
CA LYS A 5 -18.18 -15.40 13.20
C LYS A 5 -17.94 -14.19 12.31
N CYS A 6 -16.72 -13.62 12.32
CA CYS A 6 -16.27 -12.58 11.41
C CYS A 6 -16.27 -13.11 9.96
N SER A 7 -17.43 -13.15 9.33
CA SER A 7 -17.52 -13.46 7.92
C SER A 7 -17.12 -12.22 7.10
N SER A 8 -16.28 -12.40 6.10
CA SER A 8 -16.13 -11.47 4.99
C SER A 8 -17.50 -11.01 4.49
N PRO A 9 -17.64 -9.79 3.92
CA PRO A 9 -18.95 -9.22 3.62
C PRO A 9 -19.81 -10.16 2.80
N SER A 10 -21.01 -10.39 3.32
CA SER A 10 -22.21 -10.95 2.72
C SER A 10 -22.06 -12.14 1.78
N GLY A 11 -22.55 -13.27 2.22
CA GLY A 11 -22.80 -14.43 1.41
C GLY A 11 -23.22 -15.64 2.23
N GLN A 12 -24.20 -15.49 3.11
CA GLN A 12 -25.01 -16.62 3.55
C GLN A 12 -26.05 -16.88 2.46
N ASN A 13 -25.65 -17.64 1.48
CA ASN A 13 -26.44 -18.67 0.79
C ASN A 13 -25.50 -19.33 -0.19
N GLY A 14 -25.46 -20.64 -0.26
CA GLY A 14 -24.55 -21.44 -1.08
C GLY A 14 -24.60 -21.08 -2.57
N GLY A 15 -23.77 -20.14 -2.95
CA GLY A 15 -23.58 -19.70 -4.33
C GLY A 15 -22.26 -18.92 -4.40
N GLY A 16 -21.46 -19.15 -5.45
CA GLY A 16 -20.18 -18.48 -5.66
C GLY A 16 -20.27 -16.97 -5.51
N GLY A 17 -19.14 -16.32 -5.19
CA GLY A 17 -19.07 -14.87 -5.03
C GLY A 17 -19.62 -14.11 -6.24
N ASN A 18 -19.93 -12.83 -6.08
CA ASN A 18 -20.60 -12.03 -7.11
C ASN A 18 -19.65 -11.30 -8.05
N LEU A 19 -18.33 -11.26 -7.76
CA LEU A 19 -17.36 -10.50 -8.54
C LEU A 19 -16.88 -11.26 -9.78
N THR A 20 -16.81 -10.55 -10.88
CA THR A 20 -16.11 -11.00 -12.09
C THR A 20 -14.62 -10.69 -11.99
N TRP A 21 -13.79 -11.37 -12.77
CA TRP A 21 -12.33 -11.18 -12.74
C TRP A 21 -11.90 -9.73 -13.03
N TRP A 22 -12.57 -9.05 -13.95
CA TRP A 22 -12.23 -7.67 -14.29
C TRP A 22 -12.62 -6.67 -13.19
N GLN A 23 -13.74 -6.92 -12.48
CA GLN A 23 -14.13 -6.11 -11.32
C GLN A 23 -13.10 -6.26 -10.19
N LEU A 24 -12.64 -7.49 -9.93
CA LEU A 24 -11.58 -7.72 -8.95
C LEU A 24 -10.27 -7.03 -9.36
N SER A 25 -9.89 -7.06 -10.66
CA SER A 25 -8.72 -6.32 -11.15
C SER A 25 -8.86 -4.82 -10.93
N LEU A 26 -10.01 -4.24 -11.25
CA LEU A 26 -10.26 -2.80 -11.09
C LEU A 26 -10.25 -2.38 -9.61
N MET A 27 -10.88 -3.17 -8.74
CA MET A 27 -10.85 -2.92 -7.29
C MET A 27 -9.41 -2.99 -6.76
N GLY A 28 -8.63 -3.97 -7.20
CA GLY A 28 -7.22 -4.09 -6.80
C GLY A 28 -6.37 -2.89 -7.27
N ILE A 29 -6.58 -2.40 -8.49
CA ILE A 29 -5.96 -1.16 -8.97
C ILE A 29 -6.34 0.01 -8.05
N GLY A 30 -7.63 0.15 -7.73
CA GLY A 30 -8.13 1.19 -6.84
C GLY A 30 -7.52 1.10 -5.42
N CYS A 31 -7.40 -0.09 -4.84
CA CYS A 31 -6.79 -0.28 -3.52
C CYS A 31 -5.28 0.01 -3.49
N THR A 32 -4.57 -0.14 -4.63
CA THR A 32 -3.12 0.03 -4.70
C THR A 32 -2.72 1.49 -4.96
N ILE A 33 -3.44 2.20 -5.82
CA ILE A 33 -3.13 3.59 -6.16
C ILE A 33 -3.46 4.50 -4.97
N GLY A 34 -2.42 5.07 -4.35
CA GLY A 34 -2.54 5.94 -3.18
C GLY A 34 -1.44 7.00 -3.13
N THR A 35 -1.32 7.69 -1.99
CA THR A 35 -0.32 8.76 -1.80
C THR A 35 1.13 8.26 -1.90
N GLY A 36 1.37 6.98 -1.65
CA GLY A 36 2.69 6.36 -1.85
C GLY A 36 3.18 6.46 -3.29
N TYR A 37 2.26 6.35 -4.25
CA TYR A 37 2.57 6.59 -5.65
C TYR A 37 2.60 8.09 -6.00
N PHE A 38 1.61 8.86 -5.55
CA PHE A 38 1.46 10.26 -5.95
C PHE A 38 2.45 11.22 -5.29
N LEU A 39 2.87 10.98 -4.06
CA LEU A 39 3.81 11.83 -3.33
C LEU A 39 5.12 11.11 -3.00
N GLY A 40 5.07 9.83 -2.63
CA GLY A 40 6.27 9.05 -2.33
C GLY A 40 7.22 8.92 -3.53
N SER A 41 6.69 8.95 -4.76
CA SER A 41 7.52 8.93 -5.96
C SER A 41 8.36 10.20 -6.15
N SER A 42 7.91 11.39 -5.67
CA SER A 42 8.75 12.60 -5.66
C SER A 42 10.05 12.35 -4.89
N ILE A 43 9.94 11.78 -3.68
CA ILE A 43 11.12 11.46 -2.86
C ILE A 43 12.03 10.46 -3.59
N GLY A 44 11.44 9.44 -4.23
CA GLY A 44 12.20 8.50 -5.05
C GLY A 44 12.94 9.19 -6.20
N ILE A 45 12.30 10.12 -6.91
CA ILE A 45 12.93 10.91 -7.99
C ILE A 45 14.05 11.78 -7.43
N MET A 46 13.85 12.46 -6.31
CA MET A 46 14.87 13.28 -5.66
C MET A 46 16.14 12.48 -5.33
N MET A 47 16.00 11.19 -4.97
CA MET A 47 17.13 10.31 -4.64
C MET A 47 17.90 9.79 -5.85
N THR A 48 17.24 9.61 -6.99
CA THR A 48 17.86 8.85 -8.07
C THR A 48 17.70 9.47 -9.47
N GLY A 49 16.87 10.50 -9.61
CA GLY A 49 16.57 11.12 -10.89
C GLY A 49 15.79 10.21 -11.85
N PRO A 50 16.07 10.29 -13.16
CA PRO A 50 15.35 9.52 -14.18
C PRO A 50 15.42 7.99 -14.01
N SER A 51 16.42 7.47 -13.30
CA SER A 51 16.55 6.04 -13.03
C SER A 51 15.45 5.48 -12.11
N ILE A 52 14.61 6.33 -11.52
CA ILE A 52 13.39 5.92 -10.79
C ILE A 52 12.51 5.01 -11.64
N VAL A 53 12.49 5.19 -12.96
CA VAL A 53 11.73 4.33 -13.89
C VAL A 53 12.19 2.88 -13.78
N ILE A 54 13.49 2.64 -13.67
CA ILE A 54 14.05 1.29 -13.48
C ILE A 54 13.63 0.76 -12.10
N SER A 55 13.64 1.59 -11.06
CA SER A 55 13.17 1.19 -9.72
C SER A 55 11.72 0.72 -9.77
N PHE A 56 10.84 1.41 -10.50
CA PHE A 56 9.44 0.99 -10.69
C PHE A 56 9.31 -0.31 -11.51
N VAL A 57 10.15 -0.53 -12.53
CA VAL A 57 10.19 -1.80 -13.28
C VAL A 57 10.60 -2.95 -12.37
N LEU A 58 11.65 -2.78 -11.56
CA LEU A 58 12.11 -3.81 -10.62
C LEU A 58 11.07 -4.07 -9.51
N ALA A 59 10.46 -3.01 -9.00
CA ALA A 59 9.37 -3.14 -8.03
C ALA A 59 8.16 -3.86 -8.62
N ALA A 60 7.76 -3.55 -9.86
CA ALA A 60 6.69 -4.25 -10.56
C ALA A 60 7.00 -5.74 -10.73
N LEU A 61 8.25 -6.10 -11.09
CA LEU A 61 8.69 -7.49 -11.20
C LEU A 61 8.61 -8.21 -9.84
N GLY A 62 9.20 -7.61 -8.79
CA GLY A 62 9.18 -8.17 -7.44
C GLY A 62 7.75 -8.36 -6.92
N THR A 63 6.91 -7.36 -7.09
CA THR A 63 5.50 -7.38 -6.71
C THR A 63 4.70 -8.43 -7.48
N TYR A 64 4.94 -8.56 -8.80
CA TYR A 64 4.32 -9.60 -9.61
C TYR A 64 4.67 -11.00 -9.09
N ILE A 65 5.91 -11.22 -8.66
CA ILE A 65 6.35 -12.51 -8.08
C ILE A 65 5.57 -12.79 -6.79
N VAL A 66 5.49 -11.81 -5.86
CA VAL A 66 4.72 -11.92 -4.61
C VAL A 66 3.26 -12.25 -4.91
N PHE A 67 2.64 -11.47 -5.79
CA PHE A 67 1.25 -11.68 -6.19
C PHE A 67 1.03 -13.08 -6.79
N ASN A 68 1.88 -13.51 -7.71
CA ASN A 68 1.73 -14.79 -8.40
C ASN A 68 1.78 -16.00 -7.45
N VAL A 69 2.67 -15.97 -6.44
CA VAL A 69 2.74 -17.05 -5.45
C VAL A 69 1.57 -16.99 -4.47
N LEU A 70 1.11 -15.79 -4.08
CA LEU A 70 -0.08 -15.63 -3.24
C LEU A 70 -1.34 -16.12 -3.95
N ALA A 71 -1.52 -15.74 -5.23
CA ALA A 71 -2.65 -16.17 -6.03
C ALA A 71 -2.69 -17.70 -6.21
N LYS A 72 -1.52 -18.35 -6.40
CA LYS A 72 -1.42 -19.81 -6.46
C LYS A 72 -1.81 -20.46 -5.13
N MET A 73 -1.29 -19.96 -3.99
CA MET A 73 -1.68 -20.48 -2.67
C MET A 73 -3.18 -20.34 -2.44
N THR A 74 -3.77 -19.21 -2.82
CA THR A 74 -5.21 -18.96 -2.68
C THR A 74 -6.05 -19.84 -3.61
N ALA A 75 -5.57 -20.14 -4.81
CA ALA A 75 -6.27 -21.00 -5.76
C ALA A 75 -6.23 -22.50 -5.34
N GLU A 76 -5.09 -22.97 -4.80
CA GLU A 76 -4.93 -24.37 -4.35
C GLU A 76 -5.63 -24.64 -3.01
N ASP A 77 -5.57 -23.69 -2.08
CA ASP A 77 -6.10 -23.84 -0.71
C ASP A 77 -6.64 -22.50 -0.19
N PRO A 78 -7.88 -22.13 -0.54
CA PRO A 78 -8.49 -20.87 -0.11
C PRO A 78 -8.65 -20.82 1.41
N GLN A 79 -7.86 -20.00 2.10
CA GLN A 79 -7.86 -19.85 3.55
C GLN A 79 -8.44 -18.49 4.00
N LYS A 80 -9.25 -18.50 5.07
CA LYS A 80 -9.59 -17.26 5.80
C LYS A 80 -8.32 -16.71 6.42
N GLY A 81 -8.09 -15.40 6.28
CA GLY A 81 -6.83 -14.81 6.74
C GLY A 81 -5.70 -14.84 5.71
N SER A 82 -5.92 -15.46 4.51
CA SER A 82 -5.02 -15.39 3.36
C SER A 82 -3.54 -15.66 3.73
N PHE A 83 -2.64 -14.70 3.46
CA PHE A 83 -1.20 -14.85 3.67
C PHE A 83 -0.80 -15.16 5.12
N CYS A 84 -1.54 -14.67 6.12
CA CYS A 84 -1.28 -15.00 7.54
C CYS A 84 -1.58 -16.48 7.82
N ALA A 85 -2.66 -17.02 7.25
CA ALA A 85 -3.00 -18.44 7.38
C ALA A 85 -1.95 -19.33 6.67
N TYR A 86 -1.43 -18.91 5.53
CA TYR A 86 -0.34 -19.64 4.85
C TYR A 86 0.97 -19.58 5.63
N ALA A 87 1.30 -18.46 6.27
CA ALA A 87 2.44 -18.37 7.17
C ALA A 87 2.29 -19.31 8.37
N LYS A 88 1.10 -19.38 8.97
CA LYS A 88 0.76 -20.32 10.05
C LYS A 88 0.88 -21.77 9.58
N LYS A 89 0.38 -22.11 8.40
CA LYS A 89 0.47 -23.45 7.81
C LYS A 89 1.92 -23.84 7.54
N ALA A 90 2.74 -22.91 7.06
CA ALA A 90 4.13 -23.17 6.72
C ALA A 90 5.04 -23.33 7.93
N PHE A 91 4.90 -22.46 8.94
CA PHE A 91 5.90 -22.33 10.02
C PHE A 91 5.31 -22.39 11.44
N GLY A 92 4.01 -22.66 11.56
CA GLY A 92 3.32 -22.77 12.84
C GLY A 92 2.73 -21.44 13.32
N HIS A 93 2.10 -21.50 14.49
CA HIS A 93 1.27 -20.42 15.04
C HIS A 93 2.00 -19.08 15.16
N TRP A 94 3.29 -19.10 15.58
CA TRP A 94 4.10 -17.91 15.73
C TRP A 94 4.25 -17.11 14.42
N ALA A 95 4.32 -17.78 13.27
CA ALA A 95 4.49 -17.11 11.98
C ALA A 95 3.19 -16.44 11.52
N GLY A 96 2.04 -17.09 11.73
CA GLY A 96 0.72 -16.48 11.49
C GLY A 96 0.49 -15.24 12.34
N PHE A 97 0.77 -15.36 13.66
CA PHE A 97 0.71 -14.26 14.61
C PHE A 97 1.61 -13.08 14.19
N SER A 98 2.89 -13.38 13.92
CA SER A 98 3.86 -12.33 13.54
C SER A 98 3.47 -11.65 12.23
N CYS A 99 3.02 -12.42 11.24
CA CYS A 99 2.54 -11.89 9.97
C CYS A 99 1.32 -10.98 10.15
N GLY A 100 0.32 -11.40 10.97
CA GLY A 100 -0.88 -10.63 11.22
C GLY A 100 -0.61 -9.30 11.94
N TRP A 101 0.17 -9.31 13.02
CA TRP A 101 0.53 -8.09 13.74
C TRP A 101 1.46 -7.17 12.94
N ASN A 102 2.40 -7.75 12.17
CA ASN A 102 3.24 -6.96 11.27
C ASN A 102 2.40 -6.25 10.19
N TYR A 103 1.43 -6.94 9.60
CA TYR A 103 0.53 -6.34 8.62
C TYR A 103 -0.38 -5.27 9.24
N TRP A 104 -0.89 -5.52 10.45
CA TRP A 104 -1.68 -4.54 11.18
C TRP A 104 -0.87 -3.26 11.45
N LEU A 105 0.37 -3.37 11.97
CA LEU A 105 1.26 -2.24 12.22
C LEU A 105 1.66 -1.53 10.92
N SER A 106 1.97 -2.28 9.86
CA SER A 106 2.26 -1.71 8.54
C SER A 106 1.13 -0.80 8.07
N ASN A 107 -0.12 -1.28 8.17
CA ASN A 107 -1.27 -0.48 7.75
C ASN A 107 -1.53 0.73 8.67
N ILE A 108 -1.25 0.66 9.98
CA ILE A 108 -1.30 1.84 10.85
C ILE A 108 -0.31 2.91 10.37
N LEU A 109 0.93 2.51 10.03
CA LEU A 109 1.92 3.46 9.50
C LEU A 109 1.54 3.95 8.09
N VAL A 110 0.98 3.09 7.22
CA VAL A 110 0.42 3.50 5.92
C VAL A 110 -0.63 4.58 6.10
N MET A 111 -1.58 4.39 7.02
CA MET A 111 -2.60 5.42 7.31
C MET A 111 -1.98 6.72 7.84
N GLY A 112 -0.96 6.63 8.69
CA GLY A 112 -0.20 7.79 9.18
C GLY A 112 0.51 8.55 8.06
N SER A 113 1.16 7.83 7.15
CA SER A 113 1.77 8.40 5.93
C SER A 113 0.72 9.10 5.07
N GLN A 114 -0.43 8.46 4.85
CA GLN A 114 -1.51 9.05 4.06
C GLN A 114 -2.12 10.29 4.72
N LEU A 115 -2.37 10.28 6.03
CA LEU A 115 -2.82 11.47 6.75
C LEU A 115 -1.85 12.65 6.58
N THR A 116 -0.56 12.37 6.69
CA THR A 116 0.48 13.39 6.51
C THR A 116 0.47 13.93 5.08
N ALA A 117 0.44 13.04 4.08
CA ALA A 117 0.38 13.43 2.67
C ALA A 117 -0.87 14.26 2.34
N LEU A 118 -2.07 13.81 2.77
CA LEU A 118 -3.31 14.54 2.58
C LEU A 118 -3.26 15.94 3.21
N SER A 119 -2.63 16.05 4.37
CA SER A 119 -2.47 17.33 5.07
C SER A 119 -1.50 18.27 4.32
N ILE A 120 -0.39 17.74 3.80
CA ILE A 120 0.57 18.49 2.97
C ILE A 120 -0.13 19.02 1.72
N LEU A 121 -0.82 18.13 0.98
CA LEU A 121 -1.52 18.47 -0.25
C LEU A 121 -2.67 19.46 -0.03
N SER A 122 -3.35 19.42 1.13
CA SER A 122 -4.41 20.37 1.47
C SER A 122 -3.87 21.79 1.73
N ARG A 123 -2.61 21.92 2.16
CA ARG A 123 -1.94 23.21 2.33
C ARG A 123 -1.68 23.94 1.01
N PHE A 124 -1.80 23.27 -0.12
CA PHE A 124 -1.80 23.92 -1.43
C PHE A 124 -2.84 25.05 -1.54
N TRP A 125 -4.00 24.90 -0.89
CA TRP A 125 -5.04 25.95 -0.88
C TRP A 125 -5.07 26.76 0.42
N PHE A 126 -4.59 26.18 1.52
CA PHE A 126 -4.74 26.73 2.87
C PHE A 126 -3.41 26.68 3.63
N GLU A 127 -2.42 27.41 3.15
CA GLU A 127 -1.03 27.38 3.66
C GLU A 127 -0.92 27.66 5.16
N GLN A 128 -1.81 28.53 5.70
CA GLN A 128 -1.78 28.98 7.10
C GLN A 128 -2.34 27.92 8.08
N VAL A 129 -3.05 26.90 7.56
CA VAL A 129 -3.68 25.91 8.42
C VAL A 129 -2.64 24.85 8.85
N PRO A 130 -2.50 24.60 10.16
CA PRO A 130 -1.59 23.57 10.65
C PRO A 130 -1.95 22.16 10.12
N LEU A 131 -0.94 21.34 9.81
CA LEU A 131 -1.14 19.99 9.25
C LEU A 131 -2.05 19.10 10.11
N TRP A 132 -1.96 19.22 11.44
CA TRP A 132 -2.76 18.41 12.36
C TRP A 132 -4.27 18.66 12.26
N VAL A 133 -4.69 19.86 11.83
CA VAL A 133 -6.11 20.19 11.64
C VAL A 133 -6.67 19.36 10.49
N PHE A 134 -5.97 19.33 9.35
CA PHE A 134 -6.35 18.50 8.20
C PHE A 134 -6.31 17.01 8.56
N ALA A 135 -5.22 16.56 9.21
CA ALA A 135 -5.09 15.18 9.64
C ALA A 135 -6.25 14.74 10.55
N SER A 136 -6.64 15.59 11.52
CA SER A 136 -7.79 15.31 12.38
C SER A 136 -9.10 15.24 11.60
N GLY A 137 -9.32 16.17 10.67
CA GLY A 137 -10.50 16.17 9.81
C GLY A 137 -10.60 14.91 8.96
N TYR A 138 -9.54 14.50 8.29
CA TYR A 138 -9.51 13.27 7.48
C TYR A 138 -9.65 12.01 8.33
N ALA A 139 -9.06 11.96 9.53
CA ALA A 139 -9.21 10.83 10.44
C ALA A 139 -10.66 10.66 10.89
N ILE A 140 -11.34 11.76 11.26
CA ILE A 140 -12.76 11.75 11.64
C ILE A 140 -13.63 11.28 10.46
N LEU A 141 -13.40 11.83 9.26
CA LEU A 141 -14.14 11.44 8.06
C LEU A 141 -13.95 9.95 7.74
N ALA A 142 -12.72 9.43 7.84
CA ALA A 142 -12.45 8.01 7.62
C ALA A 142 -13.20 7.11 8.62
N ILE A 143 -13.21 7.48 9.91
CA ILE A 143 -13.95 6.75 10.95
C ILE A 143 -15.45 6.78 10.63
N ILE A 144 -16.01 7.94 10.22
CA ILE A 144 -17.42 8.06 9.84
C ILE A 144 -17.74 7.11 8.67
N VAL A 145 -16.91 7.09 7.63
CA VAL A 145 -17.11 6.18 6.48
C VAL A 145 -17.09 4.72 6.92
N VAL A 146 -16.13 4.32 7.76
CA VAL A 146 -16.06 2.93 8.26
C VAL A 146 -17.28 2.58 9.12
N LEU A 147 -17.82 3.52 9.90
CA LEU A 147 -19.02 3.33 10.70
C LEU A 147 -20.29 3.11 9.86
N THR A 148 -20.32 3.48 8.58
CA THR A 148 -21.44 3.15 7.67
C THR A 148 -21.55 1.64 7.38
N GLY A 149 -20.52 0.87 7.74
CA GLY A 149 -20.43 -0.57 7.52
C GLY A 149 -20.04 -0.92 6.08
N THR A 150 -20.06 -2.22 5.78
CA THR A 150 -19.53 -2.75 4.50
C THR A 150 -20.20 -2.15 3.27
N ASP A 151 -21.55 -2.11 3.24
CA ASP A 151 -22.29 -1.62 2.06
C ASP A 151 -22.04 -0.13 1.76
N GLY A 152 -21.89 0.69 2.83
CA GLY A 152 -21.59 2.11 2.67
C GLY A 152 -20.16 2.32 2.22
N PHE A 153 -19.23 1.59 2.80
CA PHE A 153 -17.81 1.59 2.43
C PHE A 153 -17.63 1.20 0.95
N ASP A 154 -18.21 0.08 0.48
CA ASP A 154 -18.07 -0.40 -0.90
C ASP A 154 -18.56 0.63 -1.93
N LYS A 155 -19.68 1.33 -1.62
CA LYS A 155 -20.21 2.39 -2.50
C LYS A 155 -19.26 3.58 -2.61
N VAL A 156 -18.72 4.04 -1.49
CA VAL A 156 -17.76 5.15 -1.45
C VAL A 156 -16.51 4.77 -2.22
N GLU A 157 -15.92 3.60 -1.92
CA GLU A 157 -14.67 3.14 -2.52
C GLU A 157 -14.78 2.98 -4.05
N ASN A 158 -15.90 2.46 -4.56
CA ASN A 158 -16.11 2.32 -6.00
C ASN A 158 -16.09 3.68 -6.75
N ILE A 159 -16.66 4.72 -6.15
CA ILE A 159 -16.64 6.08 -6.74
C ILE A 159 -15.20 6.62 -6.71
N LEU A 160 -14.55 6.50 -5.56
CA LEU A 160 -13.19 7.03 -5.35
C LEU A 160 -12.16 6.31 -6.23
N ALA A 161 -12.32 5.01 -6.49
CA ALA A 161 -11.43 4.24 -7.38
C ALA A 161 -11.46 4.75 -8.82
N VAL A 162 -12.64 5.14 -9.33
CA VAL A 162 -12.75 5.74 -10.67
C VAL A 162 -11.98 7.05 -10.75
N VAL A 163 -12.08 7.91 -9.74
CA VAL A 163 -11.38 9.20 -9.70
C VAL A 163 -9.86 9.01 -9.72
N LYS A 164 -9.33 8.03 -8.98
CA LYS A 164 -7.90 7.71 -8.94
C LYS A 164 -7.34 7.37 -10.33
N VAL A 165 -8.01 6.44 -11.00
CA VAL A 165 -7.58 5.99 -12.34
C VAL A 165 -7.72 7.13 -13.36
N ALA A 166 -8.83 7.88 -13.31
CA ALA A 166 -9.06 9.02 -14.20
C ALA A 166 -7.98 10.10 -14.04
N ALA A 167 -7.53 10.40 -12.82
CA ALA A 167 -6.48 11.38 -12.55
C ALA A 167 -5.16 11.00 -13.25
N ILE A 168 -4.73 9.74 -13.13
CA ILE A 168 -3.47 9.31 -13.74
C ILE A 168 -3.59 9.29 -15.27
N LEU A 169 -4.72 8.81 -15.79
CA LEU A 169 -4.96 8.83 -17.22
C LEU A 169 -4.99 10.26 -17.77
N MET A 170 -5.59 11.19 -17.04
CA MET A 170 -5.57 12.62 -17.38
C MET A 170 -4.14 13.13 -17.47
N PHE A 171 -3.29 12.83 -16.48
CA PHE A 171 -1.86 13.18 -16.54
C PHE A 171 -1.17 12.58 -17.76
N ILE A 172 -1.32 11.27 -18.01
CA ILE A 172 -0.67 10.59 -19.14
C ILE A 172 -1.09 11.21 -20.48
N ILE A 173 -2.37 11.52 -20.63
CA ILE A 173 -2.90 12.14 -21.86
C ILE A 173 -2.33 13.55 -22.05
N ILE A 174 -2.36 14.39 -21.01
CA ILE A 174 -1.86 15.76 -21.09
C ILE A 174 -0.36 15.75 -21.31
N ALA A 175 0.41 14.99 -20.51
CA ALA A 175 1.86 14.87 -20.65
C ALA A 175 2.27 14.32 -22.03
N GLY A 176 1.53 13.33 -22.54
CA GLY A 176 1.76 12.80 -23.88
C GLY A 176 1.47 13.83 -24.97
N ALA A 177 0.37 14.59 -24.86
CA ALA A 177 0.03 15.67 -25.79
C ALA A 177 1.08 16.79 -25.81
N THR A 178 1.61 17.11 -24.63
CA THR A 178 2.69 18.10 -24.45
C THR A 178 3.98 17.66 -25.15
N LEU A 179 4.40 16.41 -24.94
CA LEU A 179 5.60 15.87 -25.61
C LEU A 179 5.47 15.76 -27.12
N LEU A 180 4.23 15.62 -27.62
CA LEU A 180 3.93 15.64 -29.07
C LEU A 180 3.87 17.08 -29.64
N GLY A 181 4.06 18.11 -28.79
CA GLY A 181 4.02 19.51 -29.21
C GLY A 181 2.60 20.04 -29.49
N TRP A 182 1.57 19.43 -28.90
CA TRP A 182 0.17 19.87 -29.05
C TRP A 182 -0.22 20.94 -28.03
N LEU A 183 0.58 21.11 -26.99
CA LEU A 183 0.39 22.14 -25.97
C LEU A 183 1.64 23.02 -25.93
N ASP A 184 1.43 24.33 -25.96
CA ASP A 184 2.49 25.33 -25.86
C ASP A 184 2.88 25.52 -24.38
N GLY A 185 4.18 25.64 -24.12
CA GLY A 185 4.76 25.92 -22.82
C GLY A 185 6.10 26.62 -22.96
N ASP A 186 6.52 27.32 -21.92
CA ASP A 186 7.83 28.03 -21.86
C ASP A 186 9.03 27.09 -21.66
N VAL A 187 8.84 25.81 -21.92
CA VAL A 187 9.77 24.76 -21.54
C VAL A 187 11.02 24.78 -22.39
N LYS A 188 12.18 24.89 -21.76
CA LYS A 188 13.42 24.34 -22.27
C LYS A 188 13.17 22.87 -22.59
N LYS A 189 13.35 22.45 -23.85
CA LYS A 189 13.08 21.10 -24.36
C LYS A 189 13.40 20.05 -23.31
N PRO A 190 12.46 19.16 -22.96
CA PRO A 190 12.73 18.08 -22.02
C PRO A 190 13.93 17.29 -22.54
N GLY A 191 14.98 17.21 -21.75
CA GLY A 191 16.20 16.50 -22.11
C GLY A 191 16.13 15.07 -21.62
N LEU A 192 16.34 14.12 -22.52
CA LEU A 192 16.81 12.80 -22.10
C LEU A 192 18.18 13.02 -21.41
N PRO A 193 18.50 12.26 -20.36
CA PRO A 193 19.77 12.40 -19.66
C PRO A 193 20.93 12.17 -20.64
N ASP A 194 21.85 13.15 -20.73
CA ASP A 194 22.99 13.11 -21.66
C ASP A 194 24.13 12.23 -21.15
N SER A 195 24.12 11.90 -19.85
CA SER A 195 25.15 11.08 -19.21
C SER A 195 24.56 10.06 -18.24
N THR A 196 25.37 9.04 -17.91
CA THR A 196 25.03 8.09 -16.85
C THR A 196 24.90 8.77 -15.47
N GLY A 197 25.62 9.88 -15.24
CA GLY A 197 25.53 10.69 -14.03
C GLY A 197 24.19 11.43 -13.92
N ASP A 198 23.68 11.94 -15.05
CA ASP A 198 22.35 12.60 -15.08
C ASP A 198 21.23 11.58 -14.94
N PHE A 199 21.44 10.35 -15.41
CA PHE A 199 20.46 9.27 -15.28
C PHE A 199 20.41 8.70 -13.86
N PHE A 200 21.56 8.55 -13.18
CA PHE A 200 21.68 8.12 -11.78
C PHE A 200 22.24 9.29 -10.95
N HIS A 201 21.39 10.24 -10.59
CA HIS A 201 21.83 11.50 -9.99
C HIS A 201 22.73 11.33 -8.76
N ASP A 202 22.27 10.59 -7.73
CA ASP A 202 23.07 10.26 -6.55
C ASP A 202 23.79 8.90 -6.67
N GLY A 203 24.04 8.48 -7.92
CA GLY A 203 24.72 7.24 -8.22
C GLY A 203 23.95 5.99 -7.79
N PHE A 204 24.66 4.86 -7.63
CA PHE A 204 24.05 3.60 -7.22
C PHE A 204 23.40 3.64 -5.83
N PRO A 205 23.95 4.33 -4.80
CA PRO A 205 23.29 4.42 -3.49
C PRO A 205 21.89 5.08 -3.55
N GLY A 206 21.74 6.16 -4.31
CA GLY A 206 20.45 6.83 -4.50
C GLY A 206 19.44 5.92 -5.22
N PHE A 207 19.86 5.26 -6.30
CA PHE A 207 19.05 4.27 -7.01
C PHE A 207 18.60 3.12 -6.08
N TRP A 208 19.54 2.58 -5.31
CA TRP A 208 19.26 1.51 -4.36
C TRP A 208 18.26 1.92 -3.29
N SER A 209 18.42 3.14 -2.75
CA SER A 209 17.51 3.70 -1.74
C SER A 209 16.12 3.98 -2.29
N SER A 210 16.00 4.37 -3.56
CA SER A 210 14.70 4.69 -4.19
C SER A 210 13.78 3.49 -4.34
N LEU A 211 14.31 2.26 -4.34
CA LEU A 211 13.54 1.03 -4.47
C LEU A 211 12.42 0.92 -3.43
N ILE A 212 12.64 1.42 -2.20
CA ILE A 212 11.62 1.34 -1.15
C ILE A 212 10.34 2.08 -1.52
N TYR A 213 10.46 3.27 -2.13
CA TYR A 213 9.29 4.05 -2.57
C TYR A 213 8.61 3.43 -3.77
N ALA A 214 9.39 2.87 -4.71
CA ALA A 214 8.84 2.14 -5.83
C ALA A 214 8.05 0.89 -5.37
N PHE A 215 8.58 0.10 -4.44
CA PHE A 215 7.86 -1.04 -3.86
C PHE A 215 6.65 -0.60 -3.04
N TYR A 216 6.78 0.47 -2.24
CA TYR A 216 5.68 0.99 -1.43
C TYR A 216 4.48 1.44 -2.29
N ALA A 217 4.73 1.97 -3.48
CA ALA A 217 3.68 2.37 -4.42
C ALA A 217 2.81 1.18 -4.90
N PHE A 218 3.31 -0.05 -4.82
CA PHE A 218 2.56 -1.28 -5.11
C PHE A 218 1.89 -1.89 -3.88
N GLY A 219 1.98 -1.26 -2.70
CA GLY A 219 1.30 -1.72 -1.49
C GLY A 219 -0.22 -1.80 -1.69
N GLY A 220 -0.84 -2.85 -1.14
CA GLY A 220 -2.27 -3.13 -1.31
C GLY A 220 -2.57 -4.31 -2.25
N ILE A 221 -1.59 -4.80 -3.00
CA ILE A 221 -1.79 -5.96 -3.89
C ILE A 221 -2.20 -7.23 -3.14
N GLU A 222 -1.78 -7.36 -1.90
CA GLU A 222 -2.11 -8.48 -1.02
C GLU A 222 -3.60 -8.55 -0.66
N VAL A 223 -4.31 -7.42 -0.74
CA VAL A 223 -5.78 -7.33 -0.52
C VAL A 223 -6.52 -8.20 -1.52
N ILE A 224 -6.02 -8.37 -2.75
CA ILE A 224 -6.62 -9.26 -3.75
C ILE A 224 -6.66 -10.71 -3.25
N GLY A 225 -5.64 -11.17 -2.52
CA GLY A 225 -5.66 -12.49 -1.91
C GLY A 225 -6.85 -12.68 -0.96
N LEU A 226 -7.23 -11.62 -0.24
CA LEU A 226 -8.41 -11.62 0.64
C LEU A 226 -9.73 -11.55 -0.16
N MET A 227 -9.74 -10.81 -1.27
CA MET A 227 -10.93 -10.60 -2.09
C MET A 227 -11.18 -11.70 -3.13
N ALA A 228 -10.18 -12.52 -3.46
CA ALA A 228 -10.32 -13.62 -4.43
C ALA A 228 -11.41 -14.64 -4.03
N MET A 229 -11.73 -14.74 -2.74
CA MET A 229 -12.84 -15.54 -2.23
C MET A 229 -14.22 -15.05 -2.72
N GLN A 230 -14.34 -13.80 -3.16
CA GLN A 230 -15.58 -13.18 -3.66
C GLN A 230 -15.79 -13.36 -5.17
N LEU A 231 -14.86 -14.01 -5.87
CA LEU A 231 -14.99 -14.31 -7.30
C LEU A 231 -16.11 -15.31 -7.56
N LYS A 232 -16.86 -15.09 -8.66
CA LYS A 232 -17.83 -16.07 -9.18
C LYS A 232 -17.14 -17.39 -9.54
N LYS A 233 -15.94 -17.30 -10.13
CA LYS A 233 -15.07 -18.42 -10.47
C LYS A 233 -13.72 -18.21 -9.80
N LYS A 234 -13.41 -19.02 -8.80
CA LYS A 234 -12.15 -18.91 -8.04
C LYS A 234 -10.90 -19.07 -8.90
N GLU A 235 -11.02 -19.86 -9.98
CA GLU A 235 -9.98 -20.10 -10.98
C GLU A 235 -9.57 -18.85 -11.76
N ASP A 236 -10.44 -17.82 -11.80
CA ASP A 236 -10.14 -16.54 -12.45
C ASP A 236 -9.24 -15.62 -11.60
N GLY A 237 -8.96 -15.96 -10.34
CA GLY A 237 -8.12 -15.15 -9.44
C GLY A 237 -6.74 -14.82 -10.02
N PRO A 238 -5.96 -15.82 -10.52
CA PRO A 238 -4.67 -15.57 -11.14
C PRO A 238 -4.75 -14.67 -12.38
N LYS A 239 -5.84 -14.78 -13.17
CA LYS A 239 -6.08 -13.91 -14.34
C LYS A 239 -6.35 -12.49 -13.92
N ALA A 240 -7.23 -12.29 -12.95
CA ALA A 240 -7.57 -10.97 -12.43
C ALA A 240 -6.34 -10.20 -11.98
N GLY A 241 -5.48 -10.86 -11.20
CA GLY A 241 -4.29 -10.19 -10.71
C GLY A 241 -3.19 -10.00 -11.75
N LYS A 242 -3.04 -10.89 -12.74
CA LYS A 242 -2.11 -10.66 -13.85
C LYS A 242 -2.48 -9.39 -14.62
N VAL A 243 -3.78 -9.21 -14.92
CA VAL A 243 -4.27 -8.01 -15.61
C VAL A 243 -4.05 -6.78 -14.75
N MET A 244 -4.40 -6.85 -13.45
CA MET A 244 -4.16 -5.75 -12.51
C MET A 244 -2.68 -5.35 -12.48
N MET A 245 -1.77 -6.32 -12.28
CA MET A 245 -0.34 -6.05 -12.18
C MET A 245 0.24 -5.47 -13.47
N PHE A 246 -0.21 -5.97 -14.63
CA PHE A 246 0.22 -5.43 -15.91
C PHE A 246 -0.25 -3.97 -16.09
N VAL A 247 -1.51 -3.68 -15.77
CA VAL A 247 -2.08 -2.32 -15.90
C VAL A 247 -1.38 -1.37 -14.92
N LEU A 248 -1.20 -1.77 -13.64
CA LEU A 248 -0.48 -0.95 -12.66
C LEU A 248 0.96 -0.67 -13.09
N ALA A 249 1.69 -1.71 -13.51
CA ALA A 249 3.07 -1.54 -13.96
C ALA A 249 3.15 -0.60 -15.17
N ALA A 250 2.27 -0.78 -16.15
CA ALA A 250 2.23 0.09 -17.34
C ALA A 250 1.92 1.54 -16.97
N ILE A 251 0.89 1.77 -16.15
CA ILE A 251 0.52 3.11 -15.67
C ILE A 251 1.69 3.76 -14.93
N TYR A 252 2.30 3.06 -13.98
CA TYR A 252 3.36 3.60 -13.15
C TYR A 252 4.63 3.90 -13.94
N VAL A 253 5.08 2.97 -14.77
CA VAL A 253 6.30 3.14 -15.58
C VAL A 253 6.11 4.25 -16.63
N VAL A 254 4.96 4.28 -17.32
CA VAL A 254 4.68 5.30 -18.34
C VAL A 254 4.57 6.68 -17.70
N SER A 255 3.79 6.84 -16.65
CA SER A 255 3.61 8.15 -16.01
C SER A 255 4.87 8.66 -15.32
N MET A 256 5.67 7.78 -14.69
CA MET A 256 6.98 8.17 -14.15
C MET A 256 7.95 8.56 -15.28
N GLY A 257 8.00 7.78 -16.36
CA GLY A 257 8.80 8.10 -17.53
C GLY A 257 8.45 9.47 -18.10
N LEU A 258 7.16 9.77 -18.27
CA LEU A 258 6.69 11.08 -18.72
C LEU A 258 7.10 12.18 -17.74
N ALA A 259 6.86 12.02 -16.44
CA ALA A 259 7.18 13.04 -15.44
C ALA A 259 8.67 13.42 -15.44
N VAL A 260 9.57 12.43 -15.42
CA VAL A 260 11.02 12.70 -15.36
C VAL A 260 11.65 13.15 -16.70
N THR A 261 10.91 13.01 -17.82
CA THR A 261 11.33 13.55 -19.12
C THR A 261 10.86 14.97 -19.36
N MET A 262 9.84 15.44 -18.63
CA MET A 262 9.24 16.77 -18.83
C MET A 262 9.93 17.85 -18.03
N VAL A 263 10.52 17.54 -16.89
CA VAL A 263 11.06 18.52 -15.93
C VAL A 263 12.43 18.09 -15.45
N PHE A 264 13.32 19.08 -15.26
CA PHE A 264 14.63 18.86 -14.69
C PHE A 264 14.49 18.39 -13.23
N GLN A 265 15.32 17.43 -12.82
CA GLN A 265 15.24 16.78 -11.51
C GLN A 265 15.21 17.74 -10.31
N GLY A 266 15.97 18.85 -10.37
CA GLY A 266 16.02 19.83 -9.28
C GLY A 266 14.71 20.59 -9.02
N ALA A 267 13.67 20.40 -9.86
CA ALA A 267 12.37 20.99 -9.64
C ALA A 267 11.44 20.14 -8.74
N PHE A 268 11.77 18.86 -8.53
CA PHE A 268 10.96 17.99 -7.68
C PHE A 268 11.24 18.25 -6.20
N ASP A 269 10.17 18.26 -5.39
CA ASP A 269 10.24 18.40 -3.94
C ASP A 269 9.33 17.38 -3.22
N ASP A 270 9.37 17.36 -1.89
CA ASP A 270 8.58 16.46 -1.03
C ASP A 270 7.18 17.01 -0.67
N LYS A 271 6.80 18.18 -1.21
CA LYS A 271 5.55 18.88 -0.89
C LYS A 271 4.51 18.74 -1.98
N GLU A 272 4.94 18.41 -3.20
CA GLU A 272 4.08 18.26 -4.36
C GLU A 272 4.21 16.88 -5.02
N SER A 273 3.16 16.53 -5.76
CA SER A 273 3.19 15.35 -6.63
C SER A 273 4.08 15.61 -7.85
N PRO A 274 4.93 14.65 -8.26
CA PRO A 274 5.79 14.84 -9.44
C PRO A 274 5.00 15.09 -10.72
N PHE A 275 3.72 14.71 -10.73
CA PHE A 275 2.84 14.92 -11.86
C PHE A 275 2.34 16.37 -11.95
N VAL A 276 2.19 17.04 -10.81
CA VAL A 276 1.88 18.47 -10.76
C VAL A 276 3.09 19.26 -11.20
N THR A 277 4.24 19.00 -10.59
CA THR A 277 5.52 19.62 -10.95
C THR A 277 5.86 19.45 -12.43
N ALA A 278 5.61 18.27 -13.02
CA ALA A 278 5.89 17.99 -14.43
C ALA A 278 5.07 18.84 -15.42
N LEU A 279 3.94 19.39 -15.01
CA LEU A 279 3.04 20.18 -15.87
C LEU A 279 2.94 21.66 -15.46
N ASP A 280 3.73 22.11 -14.48
CA ASP A 280 3.66 23.47 -13.95
C ASP A 280 3.99 24.54 -15.01
N ASP A 281 5.00 24.29 -15.85
CA ASP A 281 5.46 25.21 -16.90
C ASP A 281 4.55 25.27 -18.15
N TYR A 282 3.45 24.50 -18.23
CA TYR A 282 2.64 24.37 -19.43
C TYR A 282 1.37 25.22 -19.44
N HIS A 283 1.29 26.28 -18.65
CA HIS A 283 0.18 27.25 -18.59
C HIS A 283 -1.21 26.59 -18.44
N LEU A 284 -1.29 25.54 -17.63
CA LEU A 284 -2.51 24.81 -17.31
C LEU A 284 -3.04 25.19 -15.91
N PRO A 285 -3.60 26.42 -15.71
CA PRO A 285 -3.86 26.96 -14.36
C PRO A 285 -4.84 26.10 -13.53
N PHE A 286 -5.71 25.35 -14.20
CA PHE A 286 -6.67 24.46 -13.50
C PHE A 286 -6.09 23.09 -13.15
N PHE A 287 -5.02 22.65 -13.83
CA PHE A 287 -4.49 21.31 -13.68
C PHE A 287 -3.99 21.00 -12.25
N PRO A 288 -3.15 21.85 -11.61
CA PRO A 288 -2.70 21.60 -10.24
C PRO A 288 -3.86 21.47 -9.26
N HIS A 289 -4.91 22.29 -9.39
CA HIS A 289 -6.08 22.25 -8.52
C HIS A 289 -6.88 20.96 -8.66
N VAL A 290 -7.18 20.57 -9.89
CA VAL A 290 -7.96 19.35 -10.18
C VAL A 290 -7.18 18.11 -9.81
N PHE A 291 -5.90 18.08 -10.18
CA PHE A 291 -5.06 16.92 -9.93
C PHE A 291 -4.77 16.73 -8.44
N ASN A 292 -4.45 17.81 -7.73
CA ASN A 292 -4.22 17.78 -6.28
C ASN A 292 -5.48 17.32 -5.51
N GLY A 293 -6.66 17.80 -5.92
CA GLY A 293 -7.93 17.31 -5.39
C GLY A 293 -8.15 15.82 -5.64
N ALA A 294 -7.81 15.33 -6.82
CA ALA A 294 -7.90 13.91 -7.16
C ALA A 294 -6.92 13.04 -6.34
N ILE A 295 -5.70 13.53 -6.08
CA ILE A 295 -4.73 12.85 -5.21
C ILE A 295 -5.24 12.77 -3.76
N ILE A 296 -5.83 13.85 -3.24
CA ILE A 296 -6.44 13.86 -1.90
C ILE A 296 -7.54 12.80 -1.83
N ILE A 297 -8.41 12.75 -2.82
CA ILE A 297 -9.45 11.72 -2.92
C ILE A 297 -8.83 10.31 -2.94
N ALA A 298 -7.76 10.12 -3.72
CA ALA A 298 -7.07 8.83 -3.81
C ALA A 298 -6.47 8.39 -2.47
N GLY A 299 -5.77 9.29 -1.80
CA GLY A 299 -5.17 9.01 -0.48
C GLY A 299 -6.21 8.76 0.60
N PHE A 300 -7.28 9.56 0.62
CA PHE A 300 -8.39 9.35 1.54
C PHE A 300 -9.05 7.99 1.38
N SER A 301 -9.31 7.58 0.14
CA SER A 301 -9.87 6.27 -0.18
C SER A 301 -8.97 5.14 0.33
N THR A 302 -7.67 5.13 -0.01
CA THR A 302 -6.74 4.08 0.45
C THR A 302 -6.58 4.06 1.97
N MET A 303 -6.58 5.22 2.63
CA MET A 303 -6.55 5.33 4.09
C MET A 303 -7.80 4.71 4.72
N THR A 304 -8.97 5.01 4.19
CA THR A 304 -10.25 4.48 4.68
C THR A 304 -10.32 2.97 4.47
N ALA A 305 -9.84 2.47 3.31
CA ALA A 305 -9.72 1.04 3.03
C ALA A 305 -8.78 0.33 4.01
N SER A 306 -7.64 0.93 4.33
CA SER A 306 -6.70 0.41 5.32
C SER A 306 -7.35 0.35 6.71
N LEU A 307 -8.06 1.40 7.15
CA LEU A 307 -8.75 1.42 8.44
C LEU A 307 -9.82 0.32 8.53
N PHE A 308 -10.60 0.15 7.46
CA PHE A 308 -11.58 -0.93 7.38
C PHE A 308 -10.90 -2.31 7.40
N GLY A 309 -9.82 -2.48 6.64
CA GLY A 309 -9.03 -3.71 6.56
C GLY A 309 -8.44 -4.13 7.90
N VAL A 310 -7.75 -3.22 8.61
CA VAL A 310 -7.14 -3.54 9.92
C VAL A 310 -8.18 -3.81 11.00
N THR A 311 -9.36 -3.17 10.90
CA THR A 311 -10.48 -3.43 11.80
C THR A 311 -11.00 -4.86 11.65
N LYS A 312 -11.14 -5.34 10.41
CA LYS A 312 -11.56 -6.72 10.11
C LYS A 312 -10.47 -7.74 10.44
N LEU A 313 -9.22 -7.44 10.09
CA LEU A 313 -8.09 -8.31 10.38
C LEU A 313 -7.97 -8.57 11.88
N LEU A 314 -8.02 -7.53 12.70
CA LEU A 314 -7.88 -7.65 14.16
C LEU A 314 -9.05 -8.48 14.77
N CYS A 315 -10.26 -8.33 14.22
CA CYS A 315 -11.39 -9.19 14.60
C CYS A 315 -11.09 -10.66 14.29
N THR A 316 -10.58 -10.97 13.09
CA THR A 316 -10.21 -12.34 12.70
C THR A 316 -9.09 -12.89 13.58
N MET A 317 -8.05 -12.12 13.82
CA MET A 317 -6.94 -12.51 14.71
C MET A 317 -7.43 -12.80 16.14
N SER A 318 -8.41 -12.02 16.62
CA SER A 318 -9.04 -12.26 17.94
C SER A 318 -9.88 -13.55 17.95
N GLU A 319 -10.56 -13.89 16.86
CA GLU A 319 -11.28 -15.19 16.72
C GLU A 319 -10.32 -16.38 16.70
N ASP A 320 -9.12 -16.19 16.10
CA ASP A 320 -8.08 -17.22 16.02
C ASP A 320 -7.22 -17.35 17.29
N GLY A 321 -7.50 -16.53 18.34
CA GLY A 321 -6.76 -16.51 19.60
C GLY A 321 -5.42 -15.77 19.55
N ASP A 322 -5.17 -15.00 18.49
CA ASP A 322 -3.94 -14.24 18.27
C ASP A 322 -4.07 -12.77 18.73
N ALA A 323 -5.24 -12.36 19.21
CA ALA A 323 -5.52 -11.08 19.83
C ALA A 323 -6.56 -11.23 20.96
N PRO A 324 -6.66 -10.25 21.89
CA PRO A 324 -7.66 -10.28 22.97
C PRO A 324 -9.10 -10.44 22.44
N LEU A 325 -9.91 -11.27 23.10
CA LEU A 325 -11.30 -11.56 22.71
C LEU A 325 -12.22 -10.32 22.65
N LEU A 326 -11.80 -9.20 23.25
CA LEU A 326 -12.50 -7.93 23.14
C LEU A 326 -12.69 -7.48 21.69
N PHE A 327 -11.68 -7.73 20.86
CA PHE A 327 -11.64 -7.27 19.45
C PHE A 327 -12.53 -8.10 18.52
N SER A 328 -13.00 -9.28 18.92
CA SER A 328 -13.97 -10.08 18.15
C SER A 328 -15.43 -9.70 18.41
N LYS A 329 -15.71 -8.87 19.44
CA LYS A 329 -17.08 -8.47 19.79
C LYS A 329 -17.68 -7.55 18.74
N LYS A 330 -18.80 -7.96 18.15
CA LYS A 330 -19.52 -7.23 17.10
C LYS A 330 -20.73 -6.51 17.66
N THR A 331 -21.05 -5.37 17.09
CA THR A 331 -22.20 -4.56 17.47
C THR A 331 -23.27 -4.65 16.38
N LYS A 332 -24.37 -5.39 16.66
CA LYS A 332 -25.49 -5.58 15.72
C LYS A 332 -26.10 -4.27 15.20
N LYS A 333 -26.16 -3.22 16.04
CA LYS A 333 -26.69 -1.90 15.67
C LYS A 333 -25.88 -1.22 14.55
N LEU A 334 -24.60 -1.58 14.38
CA LEU A 334 -23.68 -1.03 13.40
C LEU A 334 -23.23 -2.11 12.38
N LYS A 335 -24.21 -2.90 11.88
CA LYS A 335 -23.99 -3.91 10.81
C LYS A 335 -22.85 -4.88 11.13
N ASP A 336 -22.83 -5.39 12.37
CA ASP A 336 -21.83 -6.34 12.88
C ASP A 336 -20.37 -5.82 12.83
N LEU A 337 -20.18 -4.50 12.95
CA LEU A 337 -18.86 -3.90 13.02
C LEU A 337 -18.20 -4.17 14.38
N PRO A 338 -16.92 -4.60 14.45
CA PRO A 338 -16.17 -4.77 15.69
C PRO A 338 -15.63 -3.43 16.19
N LEU A 339 -16.40 -2.73 17.03
CA LEU A 339 -16.08 -1.38 17.50
C LEU A 339 -14.77 -1.29 18.29
N ALA A 340 -14.44 -2.31 19.08
CA ALA A 340 -13.16 -2.32 19.81
C ALA A 340 -11.96 -2.37 18.85
N SER A 341 -12.06 -3.16 17.77
CA SER A 341 -11.04 -3.22 16.72
C SER A 341 -10.92 -1.88 15.98
N LEU A 342 -12.05 -1.25 15.64
CA LEU A 342 -12.06 0.10 15.06
C LEU A 342 -11.44 1.12 16.01
N GLY A 343 -11.74 1.03 17.32
CA GLY A 343 -11.18 1.90 18.35
C GLY A 343 -9.66 1.81 18.42
N LEU A 344 -9.07 0.62 18.29
CA LEU A 344 -7.62 0.46 18.26
C LEU A 344 -7.02 1.03 16.97
N GLY A 345 -7.68 0.85 15.82
CA GLY A 345 -7.29 1.51 14.55
C GLY A 345 -7.33 3.03 14.65
N ALA A 346 -8.39 3.59 15.24
CA ALA A 346 -8.52 5.03 15.50
C ALA A 346 -7.44 5.55 16.46
N ALA A 347 -7.06 4.78 17.50
CA ALA A 347 -5.94 5.12 18.38
C ALA A 347 -4.61 5.15 17.60
N GLY A 348 -4.41 4.25 16.63
CA GLY A 348 -3.27 4.31 15.71
C GLY A 348 -3.23 5.59 14.87
N LEU A 349 -4.38 6.03 14.34
CA LEU A 349 -4.48 7.32 13.63
C LEU A 349 -4.15 8.49 14.55
N LEU A 350 -4.64 8.50 15.80
CA LEU A 350 -4.31 9.53 16.79
C LEU A 350 -2.81 9.55 17.10
N ALA A 351 -2.19 8.39 17.27
CA ALA A 351 -0.75 8.30 17.48
C ALA A 351 0.03 8.87 16.29
N SER A 352 -0.42 8.64 15.05
CA SER A 352 0.17 9.23 13.84
C SER A 352 0.04 10.76 13.81
N ILE A 353 -1.11 11.31 14.21
CA ILE A 353 -1.32 12.77 14.31
C ILE A 353 -0.36 13.38 15.35
N ILE A 354 -0.25 12.74 16.53
CA ILE A 354 0.67 13.19 17.59
C ILE A 354 2.12 13.16 17.09
N THR A 355 2.50 12.09 16.39
CA THR A 355 3.85 11.98 15.83
C THR A 355 4.12 13.06 14.79
N ALA A 356 3.14 13.39 13.95
CA ALA A 356 3.26 14.49 12.96
C ALA A 356 3.41 15.86 13.63
N LEU A 357 2.80 16.06 14.80
CA LEU A 357 3.00 17.28 15.61
C LEU A 357 4.41 17.40 16.21
N LEU A 358 4.97 16.27 16.65
CA LEU A 358 6.26 16.23 17.33
C LEU A 358 7.46 16.29 16.38
N MET A 359 7.28 15.92 15.11
CA MET A 359 8.34 15.83 14.11
C MET A 359 7.96 16.49 12.78
N PRO A 360 7.70 17.79 12.78
CA PRO A 360 7.30 18.50 11.56
C PRO A 360 8.44 18.47 10.53
N GLY A 361 8.12 18.19 9.27
CA GLY A 361 9.00 18.28 8.11
C GLY A 361 9.70 17.00 7.66
N LYS A 362 9.88 15.98 8.51
CA LYS A 362 10.51 14.70 8.12
C LYS A 362 9.64 13.47 8.39
N ILE A 363 8.49 13.68 8.99
CA ILE A 363 7.63 12.59 9.45
C ILE A 363 7.12 11.73 8.31
N TYR A 364 6.81 12.33 7.15
CA TYR A 364 6.30 11.62 5.99
C TYR A 364 7.32 10.58 5.50
N GLU A 365 8.59 10.97 5.34
CA GLU A 365 9.66 10.07 4.89
C GLU A 365 9.87 8.92 5.87
N TYR A 366 9.93 9.20 7.18
CA TYR A 366 10.20 8.18 8.20
C TYR A 366 9.06 7.17 8.32
N ILE A 367 7.81 7.65 8.37
CA ILE A 367 6.63 6.79 8.48
C ILE A 367 6.45 5.97 7.19
N THR A 368 6.59 6.60 6.03
CA THR A 368 6.44 5.93 4.73
C THR A 368 7.49 4.84 4.54
N THR A 369 8.75 5.12 4.90
CA THR A 369 9.83 4.15 4.83
C THR A 369 9.58 2.97 5.79
N ALA A 370 9.22 3.24 7.04
CA ALA A 370 8.92 2.19 8.01
C ALA A 370 7.71 1.34 7.58
N ALA A 371 6.65 1.98 7.09
CA ALA A 371 5.47 1.31 6.55
C ALA A 371 5.82 0.39 5.38
N GLY A 372 6.62 0.90 4.44
CA GLY A 372 7.09 0.13 3.28
C GLY A 372 7.91 -1.08 3.68
N ILE A 373 8.84 -0.93 4.63
CA ILE A 373 9.66 -2.06 5.11
C ILE A 373 8.79 -3.12 5.81
N LEU A 374 7.84 -2.73 6.67
CA LEU A 374 6.92 -3.68 7.31
C LEU A 374 6.04 -4.40 6.28
N LEU A 375 5.59 -3.69 5.23
CA LEU A 375 4.89 -4.30 4.11
C LEU A 375 5.76 -5.35 3.42
N LEU A 376 7.02 -5.02 3.14
CA LEU A 376 7.97 -5.94 2.52
C LEU A 376 8.27 -7.15 3.41
N TYR A 377 8.27 -7.02 4.74
CA TYR A 377 8.35 -8.17 5.64
C TYR A 377 7.16 -9.13 5.45
N ASN A 378 5.94 -8.63 5.24
CA ASN A 378 4.80 -9.48 4.89
C ASN A 378 5.00 -10.19 3.55
N TRP A 379 5.55 -9.48 2.56
CA TRP A 379 5.84 -10.08 1.26
C TRP A 379 6.93 -11.15 1.33
N LEU A 380 7.93 -10.99 2.22
CA LEU A 380 8.88 -12.08 2.55
C LEU A 380 8.14 -13.29 3.12
N PHE A 381 7.22 -13.09 4.10
CA PHE A 381 6.39 -14.19 4.62
C PHE A 381 5.60 -14.89 3.51
N ILE A 382 5.00 -14.15 2.58
CA ILE A 382 4.25 -14.71 1.44
C ILE A 382 5.15 -15.60 0.58
N ILE A 383 6.31 -15.10 0.13
CA ILE A 383 7.21 -15.86 -0.74
C ILE A 383 7.77 -17.08 -0.01
N ILE A 384 8.28 -16.91 1.22
CA ILE A 384 8.90 -18.00 1.99
C ILE A 384 7.85 -19.08 2.33
N SER A 385 6.63 -18.70 2.68
CA SER A 385 5.53 -19.64 2.90
C SER A 385 5.19 -20.42 1.64
N SER A 386 5.18 -19.75 0.48
CA SER A 386 4.90 -20.42 -0.80
C SER A 386 5.91 -21.50 -1.17
N LEU A 387 7.19 -21.30 -0.82
CA LEU A 387 8.26 -22.30 -1.06
C LEU A 387 8.03 -23.59 -0.26
N LYS A 388 7.30 -23.50 0.86
CA LYS A 388 7.02 -24.66 1.73
C LYS A 388 5.64 -25.26 1.49
N VAL A 389 4.65 -24.44 1.18
CA VAL A 389 3.25 -24.88 1.02
C VAL A 389 2.96 -25.42 -0.36
N LEU A 390 3.54 -24.80 -1.42
CA LEU A 390 3.30 -25.19 -2.81
C LEU A 390 4.34 -26.19 -3.31
N LYS A 391 3.89 -27.17 -4.11
CA LYS A 391 4.78 -28.02 -4.91
C LYS A 391 5.25 -27.28 -6.16
N GLN A 392 6.27 -26.42 -6.00
CA GLN A 392 6.76 -25.56 -7.08
C GLN A 392 7.76 -26.29 -7.99
N LYS A 393 7.63 -26.04 -9.32
CA LYS A 393 8.66 -26.40 -10.31
C LYS A 393 9.93 -25.56 -10.10
N ILE A 394 11.09 -26.05 -10.56
CA ILE A 394 12.38 -25.38 -10.36
C ILE A 394 12.36 -23.91 -10.81
N TRP A 395 11.82 -23.60 -11.97
CA TRP A 395 11.71 -22.22 -12.46
C TRP A 395 10.88 -21.32 -11.54
N SER A 396 9.78 -21.84 -10.97
CA SER A 396 8.97 -21.07 -10.00
C SER A 396 9.76 -20.78 -8.72
N LYS A 397 10.60 -21.71 -8.27
CA LYS A 397 11.51 -21.48 -7.12
C LYS A 397 12.56 -20.42 -7.44
N VAL A 398 13.16 -20.44 -8.64
CA VAL A 398 14.13 -19.42 -9.09
C VAL A 398 13.46 -18.04 -9.09
N PHE A 399 12.25 -17.90 -9.64
CA PHE A 399 11.50 -16.64 -9.59
C PHE A 399 11.21 -16.20 -8.15
N SER A 400 10.86 -17.10 -7.26
CA SER A 400 10.65 -16.78 -5.83
C SER A 400 11.95 -16.27 -5.19
N VAL A 401 13.10 -16.86 -5.51
CA VAL A 401 14.41 -16.37 -5.01
C VAL A 401 14.73 -14.98 -5.56
N VAL A 402 14.47 -14.73 -6.85
CA VAL A 402 14.62 -13.39 -7.44
C VAL A 402 13.75 -12.37 -6.70
N GLY A 403 12.48 -12.71 -6.41
CA GLY A 403 11.59 -11.85 -5.64
C GLY A 403 12.13 -11.55 -4.22
N LEU A 404 12.66 -12.58 -3.54
CA LEU A 404 13.30 -12.39 -2.22
C LEU A 404 14.50 -11.45 -2.30
N LEU A 405 15.36 -11.63 -3.30
CA LEU A 405 16.55 -10.77 -3.48
C LEU A 405 16.15 -9.31 -3.77
N LEU A 406 15.15 -9.07 -4.62
CA LEU A 406 14.65 -7.72 -4.90
C LEU A 406 14.07 -7.04 -3.66
N ILE A 407 13.30 -7.78 -2.86
CA ILE A 407 12.74 -7.26 -1.60
C ILE A 407 13.86 -6.96 -0.59
N LEU A 408 14.82 -7.87 -0.43
CA LEU A 408 15.96 -7.66 0.47
C LEU A 408 16.85 -6.50 -0.01
N ALA A 409 17.05 -6.35 -1.32
CA ALA A 409 17.74 -5.19 -1.89
C ALA A 409 17.01 -3.88 -1.56
N SER A 410 15.68 -3.84 -1.69
CA SER A 410 14.89 -2.66 -1.33
C SER A 410 15.00 -2.31 0.16
N ILE A 411 14.89 -3.29 1.04
CA ILE A 411 15.02 -3.08 2.49
C ILE A 411 16.43 -2.58 2.84
N SER A 412 17.47 -3.22 2.31
CA SER A 412 18.86 -2.85 2.60
C SER A 412 19.25 -1.49 2.00
N GLY A 413 18.64 -1.10 0.88
CA GLY A 413 18.84 0.22 0.26
C GLY A 413 18.49 1.38 1.19
N THR A 414 17.52 1.19 2.09
CA THR A 414 17.15 2.23 3.08
C THR A 414 18.27 2.59 4.06
N LEU A 415 19.30 1.74 4.19
CA LEU A 415 20.48 2.02 5.01
C LEU A 415 21.48 2.94 4.31
N ALA A 416 21.46 3.01 2.98
CA ALA A 416 22.39 3.82 2.20
C ALA A 416 22.08 5.32 2.33
N GLU A 417 20.79 5.69 2.45
CA GLU A 417 20.34 7.08 2.52
C GLU A 417 20.04 7.51 3.97
N LYS A 418 20.70 8.60 4.41
CA LYS A 418 20.63 9.08 5.80
C LYS A 418 19.23 9.59 6.18
N THR A 419 18.52 10.18 5.22
CA THR A 419 17.20 10.79 5.46
C THR A 419 16.14 9.75 5.78
N ILE A 420 16.18 8.55 5.20
CA ILE A 420 15.19 7.49 5.39
C ILE A 420 15.63 6.38 6.34
N ARG A 421 16.91 6.33 6.70
CA ARG A 421 17.49 5.33 7.62
C ARG A 421 16.75 5.20 8.96
N PRO A 422 16.23 6.28 9.60
CA PRO A 422 15.43 6.16 10.82
C PRO A 422 14.20 5.25 10.64
N GLY A 423 13.55 5.25 9.47
CA GLY A 423 12.44 4.35 9.16
C GLY A 423 12.83 2.86 9.24
N PHE A 424 14.05 2.51 8.81
CA PHE A 424 14.59 1.16 8.97
C PHE A 424 14.68 0.76 10.45
N TYR A 425 15.24 1.63 11.30
CA TYR A 425 15.37 1.31 12.73
C TYR A 425 14.01 1.16 13.42
N VAL A 426 13.03 2.00 13.03
CA VAL A 426 11.65 1.85 13.52
C VAL A 426 11.07 0.50 13.11
N SER A 427 11.25 0.07 11.86
CA SER A 427 10.75 -1.22 11.40
C SER A 427 11.37 -2.41 12.15
N ILE A 428 12.66 -2.37 12.42
CA ILE A 428 13.36 -3.39 13.23
C ILE A 428 12.83 -3.40 14.66
N LEU A 429 12.68 -2.24 15.30
CA LEU A 429 12.12 -2.13 16.65
C LEU A 429 10.75 -2.81 16.74
N LEU A 430 9.85 -2.50 15.78
CA LEU A 430 8.51 -3.09 15.72
C LEU A 430 8.57 -4.60 15.49
N ALA A 431 9.42 -5.08 14.59
CA ALA A 431 9.61 -6.51 14.33
C ALA A 431 10.13 -7.25 15.58
N VAL A 432 11.06 -6.65 16.33
CA VAL A 432 11.57 -7.19 17.59
C VAL A 432 10.46 -7.26 18.65
N ILE A 433 9.66 -6.21 18.79
CA ILE A 433 8.52 -6.21 19.73
C ILE A 433 7.54 -7.35 19.38
N ILE A 434 7.17 -7.51 18.12
CA ILE A 434 6.31 -8.61 17.66
C ILE A 434 6.94 -9.96 18.00
N GLY A 435 8.24 -10.14 17.75
CA GLY A 435 8.97 -11.36 18.03
C GLY A 435 8.99 -11.69 19.52
N ILE A 436 9.21 -10.70 20.40
CA ILE A 436 9.16 -10.87 21.85
C ILE A 436 7.77 -11.31 22.30
N VAL A 437 6.71 -10.63 21.82
CA VAL A 437 5.33 -10.99 22.17
C VAL A 437 5.01 -12.40 21.66
N ALA A 438 5.38 -12.76 20.44
CA ALA A 438 5.19 -14.09 19.88
C ALA A 438 5.89 -15.18 20.72
N PHE A 439 7.09 -14.87 21.24
CA PHE A 439 7.82 -15.79 22.13
C PHE A 439 7.05 -16.07 23.43
N PHE A 440 6.49 -15.06 24.06
CA PHE A 440 5.67 -15.25 25.27
C PHE A 440 4.35 -15.97 24.98
N MET A 441 3.70 -15.65 23.85
CA MET A 441 2.47 -16.30 23.41
C MET A 441 2.62 -17.79 23.11
N ARG A 442 3.83 -18.27 22.84
CA ARG A 442 4.13 -19.69 22.56
C ARG A 442 3.68 -20.62 23.69
N LYS A 443 3.72 -20.16 24.95
CA LYS A 443 3.24 -20.93 26.11
C LYS A 443 1.71 -21.03 26.14
N VAL A 444 1.01 -19.99 25.66
CA VAL A 444 -0.46 -19.96 25.61
C VAL A 444 -0.95 -20.89 24.52
N TRP A 445 -0.37 -20.84 23.31
CA TRP A 445 -0.77 -21.71 22.19
C TRP A 445 -0.59 -23.19 22.50
N LYS A 446 0.53 -23.58 23.15
CA LYS A 446 0.74 -24.97 23.55
C LYS A 446 -0.34 -25.50 24.51
N ARG A 447 -0.88 -24.65 25.38
CA ARG A 447 -1.95 -25.05 26.31
C ARG A 447 -3.30 -25.26 25.59
N THR A 448 -3.56 -24.45 24.55
CA THR A 448 -4.80 -24.56 23.75
C THR A 448 -4.79 -25.74 22.78
N GLU A 449 -3.62 -26.22 22.35
CA GLU A 449 -3.49 -27.41 21.50
C GLU A 449 -3.60 -28.72 22.29
N THR A 450 -3.43 -28.69 23.61
CA THR A 450 -3.51 -29.84 24.50
C THR A 450 -4.84 -29.96 25.26
N SER A 451 -5.71 -28.98 25.18
CA SER A 451 -7.09 -28.97 25.71
C SER A 451 -8.12 -29.22 24.62
#